data_7f289c611bcb90b0a7aaabac7399a2bf
#
_entry.id   7f289c611bcb90b0a7aaabac7399a2bf
#
_cell.length_a   1.000
_cell.length_b   1.000
_cell.length_c   1.000
_cell.angle_alpha   90.00
_cell.angle_beta   90.00
_cell.angle_gamma   90.00
#
_symmetry.space_group_name_H-M   'P 1'
#
loop_
_entity.id
_entity.type
_entity.pdbx_description
1 polymer ?
#
loop_
_entity_poly.entity_id
_entity_poly.type
_entity_poly.pdbx_seq_one_letter_code
_entity_poly.pdbx_strand_id
1 'polypeptide(L)'
;NLRIHSPGGDVFEGIAIYNLLRNHPADITVYIDGVAASMASVVAMAGDRVVMPENAMMMIHKPWGISGGNAGDMRDYADLLDKVETVLVPAYARKTGKSAQEITAMLEDETWMDGKECLKHGFADELLPSVRAMARIESKRTGDFLHMPETIKGMITPPQGAANIAGNEQKRINGISEVFSLFGSRYDGIKMACLEDASCTPEMAREKLLNEL
;
A
#
# COMPACT_ATOMS: atom_id res chain seq x y z
N ASN A 1 -3.55 8.25 22.77
CA ASN A 1 -3.92 6.95 22.17
C ASN A 1 -4.04 7.11 20.66
N LEU A 2 -3.44 6.21 19.91
CA LEU A 2 -3.55 6.09 18.44
C LEU A 2 -4.27 4.78 18.11
N ARG A 3 -5.26 4.81 17.23
CA ARG A 3 -5.95 3.59 16.76
C ARG A 3 -5.64 3.38 15.29
N ILE A 4 -5.28 2.14 14.93
CA ILE A 4 -4.85 1.76 13.58
C ILE A 4 -5.73 0.63 13.05
N HIS A 5 -6.29 0.85 11.87
CA HIS A 5 -6.89 -0.15 11.01
C HIS A 5 -6.60 0.26 9.56
N SER A 6 -5.47 -0.20 9.00
CA SER A 6 -4.95 0.31 7.74
C SER A 6 -4.09 -0.72 6.99
N PRO A 7 -4.20 -0.80 5.66
CA PRO A 7 -3.34 -1.62 4.81
C PRO A 7 -1.98 -0.97 4.53
N GLY A 8 -1.70 0.21 5.09
CA GLY A 8 -0.50 0.99 4.78
C GLY A 8 -0.74 2.06 3.73
N GLY A 9 0.32 2.50 3.09
CA GLY A 9 0.25 3.61 2.16
C GLY A 9 1.61 4.09 1.68
N ASP A 10 1.71 5.39 1.41
CA ASP A 10 2.94 6.02 0.96
C ASP A 10 4.02 5.99 2.05
N VAL A 11 5.25 5.66 1.62
CA VAL A 11 6.38 5.47 2.54
C VAL A 11 6.83 6.79 3.16
N PHE A 12 6.91 7.85 2.39
CA PHE A 12 7.41 9.14 2.87
C PHE A 12 6.43 9.80 3.84
N GLU A 13 5.13 9.71 3.54
CA GLU A 13 4.06 10.16 4.44
C GLU A 13 4.08 9.36 5.75
N GLY A 14 4.24 8.04 5.64
CA GLY A 14 4.31 7.17 6.82
C GLY A 14 5.55 7.44 7.68
N ILE A 15 6.72 7.70 7.10
CA ILE A 15 7.94 8.10 7.83
C ILE A 15 7.70 9.44 8.55
N ALA A 16 7.04 10.41 7.90
CA ALA A 16 6.72 11.69 8.52
C ALA A 16 5.82 11.50 9.74
N ILE A 17 4.77 10.69 9.63
CA ILE A 17 3.87 10.35 10.76
C ILE A 17 4.65 9.65 11.88
N TYR A 18 5.47 8.65 11.54
CA TYR A 18 6.31 7.93 12.51
C TYR A 18 7.20 8.90 13.29
N ASN A 19 7.89 9.80 12.60
CA ASN A 19 8.80 10.75 13.23
C ASN A 19 8.06 11.77 14.10
N LEU A 20 6.89 12.25 13.68
CA LEU A 20 6.04 13.13 14.49
C LEU A 20 5.63 12.46 15.80
N LEU A 21 5.19 11.21 15.74
CA LEU A 21 4.81 10.43 16.92
C LEU A 21 6.00 10.17 17.82
N ARG A 22 7.16 9.79 17.27
CA ARG A 22 8.39 9.53 18.06
C ARG A 22 8.95 10.74 18.75
N ASN A 23 8.78 11.92 18.17
CA ASN A 23 9.23 13.17 18.75
C ASN A 23 8.19 13.82 19.69
N HIS A 24 7.00 13.23 19.82
CA HIS A 24 5.96 13.75 20.70
C HIS A 24 6.32 13.47 22.17
N PRO A 25 6.16 14.47 23.09
CA PRO A 25 6.58 14.32 24.49
C PRO A 25 5.66 13.42 25.34
N ALA A 26 4.46 13.08 24.86
CA ALA A 26 3.53 12.21 25.58
C ALA A 26 3.79 10.73 25.25
N ASP A 27 3.58 9.86 26.24
CA ASP A 27 3.53 8.41 26.02
C ASP A 27 2.39 8.04 25.05
N ILE A 28 2.72 7.28 24.01
CA ILE A 28 1.80 6.91 22.96
C ILE A 28 1.45 5.42 23.08
N THR A 29 0.19 5.13 23.37
CA THR A 29 -0.36 3.78 23.24
C THR A 29 -1.03 3.63 21.88
N VAL A 30 -0.58 2.64 21.11
CA VAL A 30 -1.15 2.27 19.83
C VAL A 30 -2.06 1.07 20.00
N TYR A 31 -3.27 1.14 19.46
CA TYR A 31 -4.25 0.05 19.40
C TYR A 31 -4.42 -0.39 17.94
N ILE A 32 -4.18 -1.65 17.65
CA ILE A 32 -4.46 -2.26 16.33
C ILE A 32 -5.89 -2.80 16.36
N ASP A 33 -6.82 -2.16 15.65
CA ASP A 33 -8.23 -2.54 15.70
C ASP A 33 -8.59 -3.76 14.86
N GLY A 34 -7.82 -4.02 13.81
CA GLY A 34 -8.05 -5.15 12.91
C GLY A 34 -6.82 -5.47 12.09
N VAL A 35 -6.22 -4.49 11.43
CA VAL A 35 -4.97 -4.68 10.68
C VAL A 35 -4.05 -3.47 10.75
N ALA A 36 -2.76 -3.74 10.83
CA ALA A 36 -1.69 -2.77 10.59
C ALA A 36 -0.72 -3.39 9.59
N ALA A 37 -0.88 -3.09 8.29
CA ALA A 37 -0.05 -3.67 7.25
C ALA A 37 0.86 -2.62 6.60
N SER A 38 2.03 -3.07 6.10
CA SER A 38 2.98 -2.22 5.36
C SER A 38 3.34 -0.97 6.17
N MET A 39 3.27 0.23 5.60
CA MET A 39 3.59 1.47 6.33
C MET A 39 2.79 1.69 7.62
N ALA A 40 1.57 1.14 7.73
CA ALA A 40 0.80 1.24 8.98
C ALA A 40 1.47 0.45 10.13
N SER A 41 2.16 -0.64 9.84
CA SER A 41 2.95 -1.37 10.83
C SER A 41 4.17 -0.57 11.30
N VAL A 42 4.84 0.17 10.40
CA VAL A 42 5.92 1.09 10.77
C VAL A 42 5.40 2.19 11.69
N VAL A 43 4.26 2.80 11.36
CA VAL A 43 3.61 3.81 12.20
C VAL A 43 3.27 3.24 13.59
N ALA A 44 2.82 1.99 13.65
CA ALA A 44 2.55 1.31 14.92
C ALA A 44 3.79 1.20 15.81
N MET A 45 4.97 0.99 15.21
CA MET A 45 6.26 0.91 15.94
C MET A 45 6.69 2.26 16.56
N ALA A 46 6.01 3.35 16.25
CA ALA A 46 6.23 4.63 16.90
C ALA A 46 5.69 4.65 18.34
N GLY A 47 4.72 3.78 18.66
CA GLY A 47 4.13 3.69 19.99
C GLY A 47 5.11 3.18 21.04
N ASP A 48 5.00 3.75 22.24
CA ASP A 48 5.71 3.24 23.41
C ASP A 48 5.11 1.89 23.83
N ARG A 49 3.79 1.75 23.68
CA ARG A 49 3.04 0.51 23.90
C ARG A 49 2.16 0.19 22.70
N VAL A 50 2.19 -1.04 22.23
CA VAL A 50 1.34 -1.57 21.16
C VAL A 50 0.41 -2.63 21.72
N VAL A 51 -0.89 -2.43 21.59
CA VAL A 51 -1.97 -3.28 22.10
C VAL A 51 -2.81 -3.77 20.93
N MET A 52 -3.07 -5.05 20.87
CA MET A 52 -3.90 -5.60 19.79
C MET A 52 -4.73 -6.80 20.26
N PRO A 53 -5.93 -7.02 19.69
CA PRO A 53 -6.69 -8.24 19.89
C PRO A 53 -5.96 -9.45 19.29
N GLU A 54 -6.18 -10.65 19.84
CA GLU A 54 -5.60 -11.90 19.33
C GLU A 54 -5.91 -12.14 17.84
N ASN A 55 -7.08 -11.68 17.39
CA ASN A 55 -7.55 -11.84 16.00
C ASN A 55 -7.26 -10.62 15.09
N ALA A 56 -6.50 -9.63 15.57
CA ALA A 56 -5.96 -8.59 14.71
C ALA A 56 -4.69 -9.08 13.99
N MET A 57 -4.35 -8.45 12.90
CA MET A 57 -3.22 -8.84 12.06
C MET A 57 -2.22 -7.70 11.88
N MET A 58 -0.96 -8.05 11.78
CA MET A 58 0.11 -7.13 11.34
C MET A 58 0.84 -7.74 10.16
N MET A 59 1.27 -6.91 9.22
CA MET A 59 2.09 -7.37 8.11
C MET A 59 3.24 -6.42 7.87
N ILE A 60 4.40 -7.00 7.65
CA ILE A 60 5.62 -6.29 7.27
C ILE A 60 6.17 -6.86 5.97
N HIS A 61 6.61 -5.98 5.09
CA HIS A 61 7.24 -6.35 3.82
C HIS A 61 8.23 -5.28 3.36
N LYS A 62 9.05 -5.62 2.36
CA LYS A 62 9.96 -4.66 1.73
C LYS A 62 9.21 -3.52 1.06
N PRO A 63 9.79 -2.30 1.02
CA PRO A 63 9.23 -1.24 0.20
C PRO A 63 9.19 -1.67 -1.26
N TRP A 64 8.10 -1.38 -1.93
CA TRP A 64 7.92 -1.72 -3.33
C TRP A 64 7.28 -0.56 -4.11
N GLY A 65 7.38 -0.59 -5.41
CA GLY A 65 6.75 0.39 -6.27
C GLY A 65 6.86 0.01 -7.73
N ILE A 66 6.32 0.87 -8.60
CA ILE A 66 6.33 0.70 -10.05
C ILE A 66 7.16 1.81 -10.64
N SER A 67 8.11 1.46 -11.49
CA SER A 67 8.91 2.42 -12.26
C SER A 67 8.97 1.99 -13.72
N GLY A 68 9.15 2.95 -14.60
CA GLY A 68 9.35 2.73 -16.03
C GLY A 68 10.54 3.54 -16.51
N GLY A 69 11.22 3.05 -17.58
CA GLY A 69 12.37 3.72 -18.13
C GLY A 69 13.37 2.75 -18.77
N ASN A 70 14.58 3.24 -19.00
CA ASN A 70 15.70 2.39 -19.47
C ASN A 70 16.34 1.60 -18.31
N ALA A 71 17.35 0.78 -18.63
CA ALA A 71 18.01 -0.05 -17.63
C ALA A 71 18.74 0.74 -16.52
N GLY A 72 19.15 1.98 -16.78
CA GLY A 72 19.71 2.89 -15.78
C GLY A 72 18.62 3.31 -14.79
N ASP A 73 17.51 3.84 -15.32
CA ASP A 73 16.38 4.30 -14.50
C ASP A 73 15.85 3.19 -13.57
N MET A 74 15.83 1.94 -14.06
CA MET A 74 15.39 0.78 -13.26
C MET A 74 16.36 0.48 -12.12
N ARG A 75 17.69 0.59 -12.34
CA ARG A 75 18.68 0.39 -11.28
C ARG A 75 18.62 1.48 -10.24
N ASP A 76 18.50 2.74 -10.68
CA ASP A 76 18.38 3.90 -9.78
C ASP A 76 17.13 3.77 -8.89
N TYR A 77 16.03 3.25 -9.45
CA TYR A 77 14.81 2.99 -8.68
C TYR A 77 14.98 1.83 -7.70
N ALA A 78 15.66 0.76 -8.08
CA ALA A 78 15.99 -0.35 -7.17
C ALA A 78 16.86 0.15 -6.01
N ASP A 79 17.91 0.93 -6.29
CA ASP A 79 18.78 1.52 -5.28
C ASP A 79 18.01 2.46 -4.33
N LEU A 80 16.99 3.18 -4.83
CA LEU A 80 16.10 3.98 -3.99
C LEU A 80 15.28 3.10 -3.04
N LEU A 81 14.72 1.99 -3.51
CA LEU A 81 13.95 1.05 -2.66
C LEU A 81 14.85 0.44 -1.58
N ASP A 82 16.06 0.01 -1.93
CA ASP A 82 17.04 -0.50 -0.97
C ASP A 82 17.39 0.56 0.08
N LYS A 83 17.59 1.81 -0.33
CA LYS A 83 17.84 2.92 0.58
C LYS A 83 16.64 3.18 1.51
N VAL A 84 15.42 3.11 1.02
CA VAL A 84 14.20 3.23 1.84
C VAL A 84 14.14 2.12 2.88
N GLU A 85 14.45 0.86 2.51
CA GLU A 85 14.50 -0.26 3.45
C GLU A 85 15.44 0.03 4.63
N THR A 86 16.64 0.59 4.36
CA THR A 86 17.60 0.95 5.44
C THR A 86 17.05 1.97 6.44
N VAL A 87 16.04 2.77 6.05
CA VAL A 87 15.36 3.72 6.94
C VAL A 87 14.25 3.05 7.75
N LEU A 88 13.58 2.04 7.20
CA LEU A 88 12.46 1.36 7.85
C LEU A 88 12.90 0.29 8.87
N VAL A 89 13.94 -0.48 8.56
CA VAL A 89 14.46 -1.57 9.42
C VAL A 89 14.72 -1.13 10.87
N PRO A 90 15.35 0.03 11.15
CA PRO A 90 15.59 0.49 12.52
C PRO A 90 14.31 0.72 13.35
N ALA A 91 13.18 1.08 12.73
CA ALA A 91 11.91 1.25 13.42
C ALA A 91 11.42 -0.07 14.03
N TYR A 92 11.46 -1.14 13.26
CA TYR A 92 11.12 -2.48 13.71
C TYR A 92 12.15 -3.03 14.71
N ALA A 93 13.44 -2.93 14.39
CA ALA A 93 14.53 -3.43 15.25
C ALA A 93 14.47 -2.80 16.65
N ARG A 94 14.25 -1.49 16.74
CA ARG A 94 14.11 -0.76 18.00
C ARG A 94 12.93 -1.28 18.84
N LYS A 95 11.79 -1.55 18.23
CA LYS A 95 10.58 -1.98 18.94
C LYS A 95 10.69 -3.45 19.39
N THR A 96 11.16 -4.31 18.49
CA THR A 96 11.17 -5.77 18.71
C THR A 96 12.42 -6.28 19.43
N GLY A 97 13.49 -5.51 19.45
CA GLY A 97 14.80 -5.97 19.93
C GLY A 97 15.52 -6.93 18.98
N LYS A 98 14.96 -7.19 17.79
CA LYS A 98 15.56 -8.06 16.76
C LYS A 98 16.72 -7.35 16.07
N SER A 99 17.64 -8.16 15.55
CA SER A 99 18.70 -7.67 14.66
C SER A 99 18.14 -7.13 13.35
N ALA A 100 18.87 -6.22 12.70
CA ALA A 100 18.50 -5.75 11.37
C ALA A 100 18.37 -6.90 10.37
N GLN A 101 19.26 -7.90 10.46
CA GLN A 101 19.24 -9.07 9.57
C GLN A 101 17.95 -9.90 9.72
N GLU A 102 17.48 -10.13 10.97
CA GLU A 102 16.21 -10.83 11.21
C GLU A 102 15.03 -10.03 10.66
N ILE A 103 15.01 -8.70 10.86
CA ILE A 103 13.96 -7.84 10.32
C ILE A 103 13.96 -7.85 8.79
N THR A 104 15.14 -7.72 8.15
CA THR A 104 15.24 -7.79 6.68
C THR A 104 14.70 -9.12 6.13
N ALA A 105 15.01 -10.25 6.77
CA ALA A 105 14.47 -11.55 6.35
C ALA A 105 12.93 -11.59 6.48
N MET A 106 12.37 -11.08 7.58
CA MET A 106 10.93 -11.01 7.75
C MET A 106 10.25 -10.08 6.73
N LEU A 107 10.90 -8.98 6.35
CA LEU A 107 10.41 -8.07 5.29
C LEU A 107 10.41 -8.75 3.92
N GLU A 108 11.45 -9.52 3.62
CA GLU A 108 11.59 -10.26 2.36
C GLU A 108 10.51 -11.33 2.18
N ASP A 109 10.14 -12.00 3.28
CA ASP A 109 9.11 -13.05 3.30
C ASP A 109 7.67 -12.51 3.27
N GLU A 110 7.46 -11.18 3.29
CA GLU A 110 6.12 -10.58 3.49
C GLU A 110 5.42 -11.24 4.70
N THR A 111 5.96 -10.98 5.89
CA THR A 111 5.54 -11.69 7.09
C THR A 111 4.20 -11.16 7.61
N TRP A 112 3.19 -12.02 7.62
CA TRP A 112 1.90 -11.81 8.26
C TRP A 112 1.89 -12.45 9.66
N MET A 113 1.43 -11.70 10.66
CA MET A 113 1.42 -12.11 12.05
C MET A 113 0.06 -11.85 12.69
N ASP A 114 -0.50 -12.84 13.40
CA ASP A 114 -1.62 -12.62 14.30
C ASP A 114 -1.16 -11.94 15.61
N GLY A 115 -2.12 -11.64 16.53
CA GLY A 115 -1.77 -10.98 17.78
C GLY A 115 -0.78 -11.78 18.64
N LYS A 116 -0.88 -13.11 18.67
CA LYS A 116 0.00 -13.97 19.46
C LYS A 116 1.41 -13.99 18.88
N GLU A 117 1.52 -14.04 17.58
CA GLU A 117 2.79 -13.97 16.86
C GLU A 117 3.43 -12.58 17.03
N CYS A 118 2.64 -11.50 16.95
CA CYS A 118 3.12 -10.15 17.22
C CYS A 118 3.68 -10.02 18.63
N LEU A 119 2.98 -10.53 19.66
CA LEU A 119 3.47 -10.53 21.04
C LEU A 119 4.76 -11.36 21.16
N LYS A 120 4.78 -12.57 20.60
CA LYS A 120 5.95 -13.45 20.61
C LYS A 120 7.19 -12.82 19.99
N HIS A 121 7.00 -12.08 18.90
CA HIS A 121 8.08 -11.46 18.14
C HIS A 121 8.41 -10.03 18.57
N GLY A 122 7.71 -9.48 19.58
CA GLY A 122 7.98 -8.15 20.13
C GLY A 122 7.35 -6.99 19.34
N PHE A 123 6.46 -7.27 18.40
CA PHE A 123 5.71 -6.22 17.66
C PHE A 123 4.52 -5.69 18.46
N ALA A 124 3.99 -6.47 19.40
CA ALA A 124 2.98 -6.05 20.35
C ALA A 124 3.48 -6.24 21.79
N ASP A 125 2.99 -5.40 22.70
CA ASP A 125 3.31 -5.45 24.14
C ASP A 125 2.18 -6.09 24.95
N GLU A 126 0.95 -6.06 24.43
CA GLU A 126 -0.23 -6.58 25.12
C GLU A 126 -1.25 -7.14 24.15
N LEU A 127 -1.87 -8.28 24.54
CA LEU A 127 -3.00 -8.85 23.83
C LEU A 127 -4.31 -8.56 24.56
N LEU A 128 -5.32 -8.23 23.77
CA LEU A 128 -6.72 -8.22 24.21
C LEU A 128 -7.41 -9.50 23.73
N PRO A 129 -8.47 -9.95 24.43
CA PRO A 129 -9.31 -11.03 23.94
C PRO A 129 -9.81 -10.73 22.53
N SER A 130 -10.01 -11.79 21.73
CA SER A 130 -10.55 -11.65 20.38
C SER A 130 -11.87 -10.90 20.41
N VAL A 131 -11.96 -9.83 19.61
CA VAL A 131 -13.20 -9.09 19.40
C VAL A 131 -13.84 -9.55 18.11
N ARG A 132 -15.19 -9.49 18.01
CA ARG A 132 -15.85 -9.70 16.72
C ARG A 132 -15.33 -8.63 15.76
N ALA A 133 -14.56 -9.04 14.77
CA ALA A 133 -14.08 -8.15 13.74
C ALA A 133 -15.28 -7.66 12.93
N MET A 134 -15.72 -6.44 13.21
CA MET A 134 -16.72 -5.73 12.41
C MET A 134 -16.06 -4.76 11.42
N ALA A 135 -14.73 -4.70 11.43
CA ALA A 135 -13.96 -3.79 10.61
C ALA A 135 -13.75 -4.38 9.21
N ARG A 136 -14.10 -3.62 8.20
CA ARG A 136 -13.91 -3.93 6.80
C ARG A 136 -12.85 -3.01 6.24
N ILE A 137 -11.83 -3.56 5.59
CA ILE A 137 -10.83 -2.75 4.90
C ILE A 137 -11.30 -2.52 3.47
N GLU A 138 -11.53 -1.26 3.13
CA GLU A 138 -11.76 -0.86 1.74
C GLU A 138 -10.48 -0.19 1.24
N SER A 139 -9.68 -0.91 0.47
CA SER A 139 -8.45 -0.37 -0.11
C SER A 139 -8.22 -0.91 -1.52
N LYS A 140 -7.77 -0.02 -2.42
CA LYS A 140 -7.32 -0.39 -3.77
C LYS A 140 -5.99 -1.16 -3.75
N ARG A 141 -5.26 -1.12 -2.62
CA ARG A 141 -3.93 -1.73 -2.46
C ARG A 141 -3.94 -3.18 -1.98
N THR A 142 -5.10 -3.77 -1.81
CA THR A 142 -5.21 -5.15 -1.30
C THR A 142 -4.72 -6.21 -2.29
N GLY A 143 -4.67 -5.88 -3.58
CA GLY A 143 -4.06 -6.72 -4.60
C GLY A 143 -2.53 -6.70 -4.65
N ASP A 144 -1.91 -5.82 -3.84
CA ASP A 144 -0.47 -5.59 -3.85
C ASP A 144 0.29 -6.58 -2.94
N PHE A 145 -0.43 -7.36 -2.11
CA PHE A 145 0.16 -8.32 -1.17
C PHE A 145 0.25 -9.72 -1.77
N LEU A 146 1.45 -10.31 -1.74
CA LEU A 146 1.73 -11.60 -2.39
C LEU A 146 1.28 -12.80 -1.55
N HIS A 147 1.43 -12.73 -0.22
CA HIS A 147 1.22 -13.84 0.71
C HIS A 147 0.06 -13.63 1.68
N MET A 148 -0.94 -12.82 1.28
CA MET A 148 -2.08 -12.50 2.14
C MET A 148 -2.86 -13.76 2.56
N PRO A 149 -3.04 -14.00 3.88
CA PRO A 149 -3.83 -15.11 4.38
C PRO A 149 -5.29 -15.05 3.91
N GLU A 150 -5.89 -16.21 3.63
CA GLU A 150 -7.29 -16.30 3.16
C GLU A 150 -8.29 -15.69 4.16
N THR A 151 -7.99 -15.77 5.47
CA THR A 151 -8.78 -15.14 6.53
C THR A 151 -8.85 -13.61 6.36
N ILE A 152 -7.79 -13.00 5.87
CA ILE A 152 -7.72 -11.56 5.62
C ILE A 152 -8.40 -11.20 4.30
N LYS A 153 -8.25 -12.01 3.26
CA LYS A 153 -8.94 -11.79 1.97
C LYS A 153 -10.45 -11.64 2.14
N GLY A 154 -11.06 -12.40 3.05
CA GLY A 154 -12.49 -12.29 3.36
C GLY A 154 -12.89 -11.00 4.10
N MET A 155 -11.94 -10.32 4.77
CA MET A 155 -12.17 -9.04 5.47
C MET A 155 -11.93 -7.83 4.57
N ILE A 156 -11.24 -8.03 3.45
CA ILE A 156 -10.91 -7.01 2.47
C ILE A 156 -11.94 -7.08 1.36
N THR A 157 -12.78 -6.06 1.27
CA THR A 157 -13.67 -5.91 0.13
C THR A 157 -13.18 -4.74 -0.68
N PRO A 158 -12.96 -4.89 -1.99
CA PRO A 158 -12.77 -3.76 -2.88
C PRO A 158 -13.95 -2.79 -2.70
N PRO A 159 -13.74 -1.46 -2.74
CA PRO A 159 -14.85 -0.50 -2.72
C PRO A 159 -15.89 -0.93 -3.75
N GLN A 160 -17.16 -1.07 -3.35
CA GLN A 160 -18.22 -1.39 -4.28
C GLN A 160 -18.25 -0.30 -5.36
N GLY A 161 -17.86 -0.65 -6.58
CA GLY A 161 -17.67 0.28 -7.69
C GLY A 161 -16.22 0.45 -8.17
N ALA A 162 -15.20 0.24 -7.34
CA ALA A 162 -13.82 0.44 -7.77
C ALA A 162 -13.36 -0.59 -8.82
N ALA A 163 -13.78 -1.85 -8.70
CA ALA A 163 -13.52 -2.87 -9.72
C ALA A 163 -14.23 -2.53 -11.04
N ASN A 164 -15.44 -1.93 -10.98
CA ASN A 164 -16.15 -1.46 -12.16
C ASN A 164 -15.55 -0.16 -12.70
N ILE A 165 -15.09 0.75 -11.84
CA ILE A 165 -14.49 2.03 -12.28
C ILE A 165 -13.11 1.77 -12.88
N ALA A 166 -12.25 0.99 -12.24
CA ALA A 166 -10.92 0.67 -12.80
C ALA A 166 -11.02 -0.18 -14.08
N GLY A 167 -11.94 -1.16 -14.12
CA GLY A 167 -12.20 -1.96 -15.31
C GLY A 167 -12.83 -1.15 -16.43
N ASN A 168 -13.71 -0.21 -16.13
CA ASN A 168 -14.31 0.69 -17.12
C ASN A 168 -13.30 1.74 -17.58
N GLU A 169 -12.49 2.29 -16.70
CA GLU A 169 -11.43 3.24 -17.06
C GLU A 169 -10.36 2.57 -17.92
N GLN A 170 -9.93 1.36 -17.60
CA GLN A 170 -8.99 0.61 -18.45
C GLN A 170 -9.59 0.30 -19.82
N LYS A 171 -10.89 -0.05 -19.90
CA LYS A 171 -11.59 -0.24 -21.17
C LYS A 171 -11.70 1.07 -21.96
N ARG A 172 -11.96 2.20 -21.28
CA ARG A 172 -11.99 3.54 -21.87
C ARG A 172 -10.62 3.88 -22.47
N ILE A 173 -9.54 3.76 -21.70
CA ILE A 173 -8.16 4.04 -22.12
C ILE A 173 -7.76 3.15 -23.32
N ASN A 174 -8.04 1.86 -23.25
CA ASN A 174 -7.75 0.91 -24.31
C ASN A 174 -8.55 1.24 -25.58
N GLY A 175 -9.84 1.53 -25.44
CA GLY A 175 -10.71 1.90 -26.57
C GLY A 175 -10.27 3.21 -27.25
N ILE A 176 -9.89 4.25 -26.47
CA ILE A 176 -9.33 5.48 -27.02
C ILE A 176 -8.01 5.18 -27.76
N SER A 177 -7.11 4.40 -27.14
CA SER A 177 -5.82 4.05 -27.75
C SER A 177 -5.98 3.28 -29.08
N GLU A 178 -6.98 2.39 -29.16
CA GLU A 178 -7.30 1.63 -30.34
C GLU A 178 -7.78 2.53 -31.50
N VAL A 179 -8.59 3.56 -31.22
CA VAL A 179 -9.05 4.54 -32.21
C VAL A 179 -7.87 5.21 -32.94
N PHE A 180 -6.79 5.50 -32.23
CA PHE A 180 -5.61 6.17 -32.79
C PHE A 180 -4.52 5.21 -33.29
N SER A 181 -4.65 3.90 -33.05
CA SER A 181 -3.59 2.90 -33.35
C SER A 181 -3.16 2.86 -34.82
N LEU A 182 -4.08 3.16 -35.75
CA LEU A 182 -3.81 3.14 -37.20
C LEU A 182 -3.15 4.41 -37.74
N PHE A 183 -3.04 5.47 -36.92
CA PHE A 183 -2.62 6.79 -37.39
C PHE A 183 -1.21 7.19 -36.91
N GLY A 184 -0.50 6.30 -36.22
CA GLY A 184 0.83 6.58 -35.66
C GLY A 184 0.80 7.79 -34.73
N SER A 185 1.88 8.58 -34.73
CA SER A 185 2.02 9.76 -33.86
C SER A 185 1.35 11.03 -34.39
N ARG A 186 0.70 10.97 -35.57
CA ARG A 186 0.15 12.15 -36.23
C ARG A 186 -0.90 12.90 -35.39
N TYR A 187 -1.65 12.18 -34.59
CA TYR A 187 -2.75 12.71 -33.74
C TYR A 187 -2.53 12.51 -32.26
N ASP A 188 -1.27 12.37 -31.80
CA ASP A 188 -0.94 12.15 -30.40
C ASP A 188 -1.47 13.26 -29.48
N GLY A 189 -1.52 14.50 -29.94
CA GLY A 189 -2.09 15.62 -29.18
C GLY A 189 -3.58 15.41 -28.85
N ILE A 190 -4.37 14.96 -29.82
CA ILE A 190 -5.80 14.70 -29.64
C ILE A 190 -5.99 13.45 -28.78
N LYS A 191 -5.17 12.42 -29.01
CA LYS A 191 -5.16 11.20 -28.19
C LYS A 191 -4.90 11.51 -26.71
N MET A 192 -3.86 12.29 -26.42
CA MET A 192 -3.52 12.66 -25.05
C MET A 192 -4.63 13.48 -24.39
N ALA A 193 -5.19 14.48 -25.10
CA ALA A 193 -6.33 15.25 -24.59
C ALA A 193 -7.55 14.36 -24.28
N CYS A 194 -7.83 13.33 -25.09
CA CYS A 194 -8.90 12.37 -24.83
C CYS A 194 -8.58 11.42 -23.65
N LEU A 195 -7.33 11.08 -23.45
CA LEU A 195 -6.91 10.23 -22.32
C LEU A 195 -6.96 11.00 -20.98
N GLU A 196 -6.61 12.27 -20.97
CA GLU A 196 -6.65 13.16 -19.80
C GLU A 196 -8.07 13.55 -19.40
N ASP A 197 -8.99 13.65 -20.36
CA ASP A 197 -10.41 13.93 -20.10
C ASP A 197 -11.16 12.67 -19.69
N ALA A 198 -11.43 12.51 -18.40
CA ALA A 198 -12.15 11.35 -17.85
C ALA A 198 -13.57 11.18 -18.43
N SER A 199 -14.16 12.21 -19.02
CA SER A 199 -15.47 12.15 -19.68
C SER A 199 -15.40 11.73 -21.15
N CYS A 200 -14.20 11.74 -21.78
CA CYS A 200 -14.01 11.37 -23.16
C CYS A 200 -14.16 9.86 -23.35
N THR A 201 -15.16 9.45 -24.12
CA THR A 201 -15.37 8.05 -24.51
C THR A 201 -14.62 7.70 -25.79
N PRO A 202 -14.42 6.40 -26.11
CA PRO A 202 -13.85 5.99 -27.40
C PRO A 202 -14.63 6.51 -28.62
N GLU A 203 -15.95 6.65 -28.49
CA GLU A 203 -16.82 7.21 -29.54
C GLU A 203 -16.52 8.71 -29.75
N MET A 204 -16.42 9.46 -28.66
CA MET A 204 -16.04 10.90 -28.71
C MET A 204 -14.63 11.09 -29.26
N ALA A 205 -13.70 10.22 -28.92
CA ALA A 205 -12.34 10.22 -29.44
C ALA A 205 -12.33 9.97 -30.96
N ARG A 206 -13.18 9.05 -31.45
CA ARG A 206 -13.35 8.80 -32.89
C ARG A 206 -13.95 9.99 -33.62
N GLU A 207 -14.95 10.65 -33.05
CA GLU A 207 -15.55 11.85 -33.60
C GLU A 207 -14.55 13.01 -33.69
N LYS A 208 -13.78 13.25 -32.62
CA LYS A 208 -12.71 14.26 -32.61
C LYS A 208 -11.66 13.98 -33.69
N LEU A 209 -11.27 12.70 -33.87
CA LEU A 209 -10.33 12.29 -34.90
C LEU A 209 -10.90 12.52 -36.32
N LEU A 210 -12.18 12.16 -36.55
CA LEU A 210 -12.83 12.35 -37.85
C LEU A 210 -12.97 13.81 -38.24
N ASN A 211 -13.09 14.73 -37.30
CA ASN A 211 -13.15 16.18 -37.55
C ASN A 211 -11.80 16.79 -37.92
N GLU A 212 -10.70 16.08 -37.70
CA GLU A 212 -9.32 16.48 -37.98
C GLU A 212 -8.73 15.77 -39.22
N LEU A 213 -9.44 14.79 -39.80
CA LEU A 213 -9.07 14.11 -41.04
C LEU A 213 -9.49 14.89 -42.26
#